data_d8f41c3da0551e38f014799c33eb3ca3
#
_entry.id   d8f41c3da0551e38f014799c33eb3ca3
#
_cell.length_a   1.000
_cell.length_b   1.000
_cell.length_c   1.000
_cell.angle_alpha   90.00
_cell.angle_beta   90.00
_cell.angle_gamma   90.00
#
_symmetry.space_group_name_H-M   'P 1'
#
loop_
_entity.id
_entity.type
_entity.pdbx_description
1 polymer ?
#
loop_
_entity_poly.entity_id
_entity_poly.type
_entity_poly.pdbx_seq_one_letter_code
_entity_poly.pdbx_strand_id
1 'polypeptide(L)'
;PSSLKINWQREFEKFTDKSALVLDNNVRTTWGYLLSMGVHQVAIVNYESLRKFFVWDIRGGKQFRLKDVVFNPQIQAFKSIIIDESHRVKDPSAQQTIFTKGLSVGKDWCILLSGTPVVNRPEDLIAQLSIMNRLGEFGGRAKFIADYCTDPKDKTAEPAVPLSELSRQLYDTCMIRREKAKVLPQLPDKTRVDLYIEISNDKEYNLAAEDLAAYLQEYTECTDWEIRRKMRMEALVKFMTLRRLILSEHSLIAERNSLYSVRYTRLWMNCKRYSPVPSRLQGVTVR
;
A
#
# COMPACT_ATOMS: atom_id res chain seq x y z
N PRO A 1 1.65 1.55 8.06
CA PRO A 1 0.76 1.82 9.20
C PRO A 1 1.52 2.41 10.38
N SER A 2 0.86 3.25 11.17
CA SER A 2 1.51 3.89 12.34
C SER A 2 1.99 2.87 13.38
N SER A 3 1.32 1.73 13.49
CA SER A 3 1.68 0.61 14.38
C SER A 3 3.03 -0.05 14.02
N LEU A 4 3.45 0.00 12.76
CA LEU A 4 4.71 -0.62 12.33
C LEU A 4 5.96 0.21 12.68
N LYS A 5 5.81 1.48 13.07
CA LYS A 5 6.98 2.32 13.44
C LYS A 5 7.75 1.75 14.62
N ILE A 6 7.04 1.23 15.61
CA ILE A 6 7.68 0.59 16.78
C ILE A 6 8.40 -0.71 16.40
N ASN A 7 7.84 -1.49 15.45
CA ASN A 7 8.53 -2.68 14.97
C ASN A 7 9.83 -2.31 14.26
N TRP A 8 9.82 -1.28 13.41
CA TRP A 8 11.05 -0.77 12.78
C TRP A 8 12.07 -0.30 13.80
N GLN A 9 11.64 0.41 14.85
CA GLN A 9 12.52 0.83 15.95
C GLN A 9 13.20 -0.38 16.60
N ARG A 10 12.42 -1.38 16.99
CA ARG A 10 12.93 -2.62 17.61
C ARG A 10 13.89 -3.39 16.70
N GLU A 11 13.59 -3.45 15.40
CA GLU A 11 14.47 -4.10 14.44
C GLU A 11 15.79 -3.35 14.29
N PHE A 12 15.79 -2.02 14.26
CA PHE A 12 17.02 -1.24 14.28
C PHE A 12 17.85 -1.48 15.54
N GLU A 13 17.23 -1.45 16.70
CA GLU A 13 17.89 -1.70 18.00
C GLU A 13 18.43 -3.12 18.11
N LYS A 14 17.75 -4.10 17.50
CA LYS A 14 18.16 -5.51 17.52
C LYS A 14 19.34 -5.80 16.60
N PHE A 15 19.39 -5.20 15.43
CA PHE A 15 20.36 -5.54 14.38
C PHE A 15 21.46 -4.51 14.19
N THR A 16 21.40 -3.38 14.88
CA THR A 16 22.41 -2.32 14.79
C THR A 16 22.71 -1.71 16.16
N ASP A 17 23.83 -1.02 16.25
CA ASP A 17 24.22 -0.17 17.38
C ASP A 17 23.60 1.23 17.34
N LYS A 18 22.65 1.45 16.42
CA LYS A 18 22.03 2.76 16.19
C LYS A 18 20.71 2.90 16.94
N SER A 19 20.51 4.07 17.53
CA SER A 19 19.24 4.43 18.16
C SER A 19 18.31 5.07 17.17
N ALA A 20 17.03 4.66 17.19
CA ALA A 20 16.00 5.14 16.30
C ALA A 20 14.91 5.93 17.04
N LEU A 21 14.58 7.12 16.52
CA LEU A 21 13.54 7.99 17.03
C LEU A 21 12.25 7.80 16.22
N VAL A 22 11.18 7.38 16.86
CA VAL A 22 9.85 7.37 16.26
C VAL A 22 9.28 8.78 16.30
N LEU A 23 9.03 9.36 15.11
CA LEU A 23 8.42 10.68 15.02
C LEU A 23 6.92 10.60 15.29
N ASP A 24 6.52 11.14 16.43
CA ASP A 24 5.15 11.27 16.91
C ASP A 24 4.85 12.69 17.38
N ASN A 25 3.68 12.91 18.01
CA ASN A 25 3.30 14.24 18.47
C ASN A 25 4.20 14.76 19.58
N ASN A 26 4.75 13.90 20.43
CA ASN A 26 5.53 14.27 21.60
C ASN A 26 6.89 14.88 21.21
N VAL A 27 7.46 14.42 20.10
CA VAL A 27 8.76 14.89 19.62
C VAL A 27 8.66 15.90 18.46
N ARG A 28 7.45 16.43 18.20
CA ARG A 28 7.21 17.29 17.03
C ARG A 28 8.14 18.50 16.92
N THR A 29 8.45 19.12 18.03
CA THR A 29 9.31 20.32 18.08
C THR A 29 10.78 20.02 18.39
N THR A 30 11.05 18.85 18.95
CA THR A 30 12.38 18.49 19.49
C THR A 30 13.14 17.48 18.64
N TRP A 31 12.49 16.81 17.68
CA TRP A 31 13.10 15.74 16.90
C TRP A 31 14.41 16.15 16.21
N GLY A 32 14.43 17.34 15.63
CA GLY A 32 15.62 17.83 14.92
C GLY A 32 16.79 18.09 15.88
N TYR A 33 16.50 18.62 17.07
CA TYR A 33 17.49 18.79 18.13
C TYR A 33 18.05 17.45 18.62
N LEU A 34 17.18 16.47 18.90
CA LEU A 34 17.60 15.14 19.35
C LEU A 34 18.50 14.43 18.34
N LEU A 35 18.22 14.59 17.04
CA LEU A 35 19.06 14.05 15.97
C LEU A 35 20.38 14.85 15.82
N SER A 36 20.34 16.17 15.92
CA SER A 36 21.55 17.01 15.80
C SER A 36 22.54 16.78 16.95
N MET A 37 22.02 16.46 18.14
CA MET A 37 22.84 16.12 19.30
C MET A 37 23.38 14.67 19.26
N GLY A 38 23.01 13.90 18.24
CA GLY A 38 23.43 12.51 18.09
C GLY A 38 22.79 11.53 19.07
N VAL A 39 21.74 11.97 19.80
CA VAL A 39 20.98 11.08 20.71
C VAL A 39 20.36 9.92 19.94
N HIS A 40 19.88 10.22 18.73
CA HIS A 40 19.39 9.23 17.79
C HIS A 40 20.04 9.43 16.42
N GLN A 41 20.26 8.36 15.70
CA GLN A 41 20.86 8.37 14.36
C GLN A 41 19.84 8.10 13.25
N VAL A 42 18.65 7.59 13.62
CA VAL A 42 17.60 7.21 12.68
C VAL A 42 16.29 7.88 13.09
N ALA A 43 15.55 8.40 12.11
CA ALA A 43 14.20 8.92 12.30
C ALA A 43 13.19 8.01 11.58
N ILE A 44 12.17 7.56 12.28
CA ILE A 44 11.12 6.70 11.73
C ILE A 44 9.81 7.48 11.65
N VAL A 45 9.27 7.58 10.44
CA VAL A 45 8.04 8.32 10.16
C VAL A 45 7.12 7.53 9.23
N ASN A 46 5.82 7.70 9.32
CA ASN A 46 4.85 7.18 8.36
C ASN A 46 4.56 8.21 7.26
N TYR A 47 4.12 7.75 6.11
CA TYR A 47 3.86 8.60 4.93
C TYR A 47 2.88 9.75 5.21
N GLU A 48 1.85 9.50 5.99
CA GLU A 48 0.81 10.47 6.35
C GLU A 48 1.36 11.62 7.20
N SER A 49 2.49 11.40 7.87
CA SER A 49 3.11 12.39 8.76
C SER A 49 4.26 13.17 8.11
N LEU A 50 4.64 12.87 6.86
CA LEU A 50 5.76 13.54 6.18
C LEU A 50 5.59 15.06 6.16
N ARG A 51 4.37 15.54 5.81
CA ARG A 51 4.07 16.97 5.81
C ARG A 51 4.30 17.61 7.16
N LYS A 52 3.89 16.94 8.22
CA LYS A 52 3.91 17.47 9.60
C LYS A 52 5.34 17.72 10.13
N PHE A 53 6.26 16.84 9.78
CA PHE A 53 7.63 16.89 10.32
C PHE A 53 8.62 17.55 9.39
N PHE A 54 8.46 17.37 8.08
CA PHE A 54 9.50 17.71 7.12
C PHE A 54 9.14 18.86 6.15
N VAL A 55 7.90 19.34 6.17
CA VAL A 55 7.45 20.43 5.31
C VAL A 55 7.12 21.64 6.16
N TRP A 56 7.80 22.76 5.89
CA TRP A 56 7.50 24.03 6.56
C TRP A 56 6.37 24.77 5.89
N ASP A 57 6.38 24.83 4.55
CA ASP A 57 5.41 25.59 3.77
C ASP A 57 5.18 24.96 2.41
N ILE A 58 4.05 25.27 1.79
CA ILE A 58 3.71 24.91 0.42
C ILE A 58 3.23 26.18 -0.28
N ARG A 59 4.05 26.68 -1.23
CA ARG A 59 3.78 27.88 -2.03
C ARG A 59 2.88 27.49 -3.20
N GLY A 60 1.58 27.48 -3.01
CA GLY A 60 0.64 27.11 -4.07
C GLY A 60 -0.74 26.72 -3.56
N GLY A 61 -1.64 26.42 -4.49
CA GLY A 61 -3.00 26.01 -4.19
C GLY A 61 -3.12 24.50 -3.85
N LYS A 62 -4.31 23.96 -4.09
CA LYS A 62 -4.58 22.52 -3.85
C LYS A 62 -3.70 21.56 -4.67
N GLN A 63 -3.27 22.00 -5.85
CA GLN A 63 -2.33 21.28 -6.70
C GLN A 63 -0.98 22.00 -6.66
N PHE A 64 0.04 21.34 -6.15
CA PHE A 64 1.40 21.85 -6.03
C PHE A 64 2.41 20.84 -6.59
N ARG A 65 3.58 21.32 -6.94
CA ARG A 65 4.71 20.53 -7.43
C ARG A 65 5.85 20.56 -6.42
N LEU A 66 6.85 19.73 -6.60
CA LEU A 66 8.02 19.68 -5.71
C LEU A 66 8.68 21.05 -5.49
N LYS A 67 8.77 21.89 -6.54
CA LYS A 67 9.34 23.26 -6.47
C LYS A 67 8.57 24.20 -5.53
N ASP A 68 7.32 23.90 -5.27
CA ASP A 68 6.43 24.72 -4.45
C ASP A 68 6.52 24.34 -2.95
N VAL A 69 7.24 23.25 -2.64
CA VAL A 69 7.38 22.73 -1.27
C VAL A 69 8.63 23.28 -0.62
N VAL A 70 8.46 23.92 0.52
CA VAL A 70 9.54 24.38 1.39
C VAL A 70 9.77 23.35 2.48
N PHE A 71 10.88 22.65 2.39
CA PHE A 71 11.24 21.63 3.38
C PHE A 71 11.94 22.24 4.60
N ASN A 72 11.78 21.56 5.74
CA ASN A 72 12.56 21.85 6.94
C ASN A 72 14.06 21.64 6.64
N PRO A 73 14.93 22.64 6.84
CA PRO A 73 16.37 22.48 6.58
C PRO A 73 17.04 21.33 7.32
N GLN A 74 16.53 20.93 8.47
CA GLN A 74 17.05 19.81 9.25
C GLN A 74 17.06 18.47 8.50
N ILE A 75 16.26 18.35 7.43
CA ILE A 75 16.30 17.14 6.58
C ILE A 75 17.65 16.94 5.89
N GLN A 76 18.46 18.00 5.76
CA GLN A 76 19.79 17.90 5.16
C GLN A 76 20.77 17.09 6.02
N ALA A 77 20.51 16.95 7.32
CA ALA A 77 21.31 16.12 8.20
C ALA A 77 21.22 14.62 7.87
N PHE A 78 20.13 14.19 7.23
CA PHE A 78 19.99 12.80 6.80
C PHE A 78 20.82 12.54 5.54
N LYS A 79 21.70 11.55 5.58
CA LYS A 79 22.48 11.08 4.43
C LYS A 79 21.78 10.00 3.63
N SER A 80 20.90 9.26 4.28
CA SER A 80 20.21 8.10 3.70
C SER A 80 18.71 8.18 3.91
N ILE A 81 17.94 7.60 2.98
CA ILE A 81 16.51 7.40 3.10
C ILE A 81 16.16 5.95 2.74
N ILE A 82 15.37 5.32 3.59
CA ILE A 82 14.79 3.99 3.35
C ILE A 82 13.27 4.15 3.27
N ILE A 83 12.70 3.66 2.20
CA ILE A 83 11.27 3.82 1.87
C ILE A 83 10.64 2.43 1.81
N ASP A 84 9.95 2.07 2.87
CA ASP A 84 9.24 0.79 2.96
C ASP A 84 7.89 0.85 2.23
N GLU A 85 7.48 -0.27 1.64
CA GLU A 85 6.27 -0.38 0.80
C GLU A 85 6.23 0.71 -0.28
N SER A 86 7.32 0.86 -1.03
CA SER A 86 7.54 1.93 -2.01
C SER A 86 6.49 1.99 -3.12
N HIS A 87 5.73 0.91 -3.35
CA HIS A 87 4.57 0.94 -4.24
C HIS A 87 3.49 1.97 -3.84
N ARG A 88 3.52 2.48 -2.60
CA ARG A 88 2.64 3.58 -2.14
C ARG A 88 2.97 4.93 -2.78
N VAL A 89 4.19 5.11 -3.26
CA VAL A 89 4.65 6.34 -3.92
C VAL A 89 4.75 6.21 -5.44
N LYS A 90 3.92 5.38 -6.05
CA LYS A 90 3.88 5.14 -7.48
C LYS A 90 3.21 6.27 -8.29
N ASP A 91 2.26 6.99 -7.69
CA ASP A 91 1.60 8.13 -8.34
C ASP A 91 2.43 9.41 -8.16
N PRO A 92 3.01 9.96 -9.25
CA PRO A 92 3.87 11.15 -9.18
C PRO A 92 3.11 12.42 -8.76
N SER A 93 1.77 12.44 -8.85
CA SER A 93 0.94 13.59 -8.46
C SER A 93 0.54 13.56 -6.98
N ALA A 94 0.66 12.41 -6.33
CA ALA A 94 0.29 12.26 -4.94
C ALA A 94 1.22 13.06 -4.00
N GLN A 95 0.66 13.75 -3.02
CA GLN A 95 1.42 14.54 -2.06
C GLN A 95 2.53 13.74 -1.37
N GLN A 96 2.24 12.50 -0.98
CA GLN A 96 3.21 11.61 -0.35
C GLN A 96 4.41 11.35 -1.26
N THR A 97 4.17 11.17 -2.56
CA THR A 97 5.23 10.98 -3.56
C THR A 97 6.07 12.24 -3.73
N ILE A 98 5.43 13.40 -3.83
CA ILE A 98 6.12 14.69 -3.93
C ILE A 98 7.03 14.92 -2.71
N PHE A 99 6.51 14.70 -1.51
CA PHE A 99 7.30 14.87 -0.28
C PHE A 99 8.45 13.85 -0.20
N THR A 100 8.17 12.59 -0.51
CA THR A 100 9.20 11.54 -0.50
C THR A 100 10.30 11.84 -1.51
N LYS A 101 9.94 12.31 -2.70
CA LYS A 101 10.93 12.75 -3.68
C LYS A 101 11.76 13.95 -3.19
N GLY A 102 11.15 14.93 -2.55
CA GLY A 102 11.91 16.05 -1.99
C GLY A 102 12.86 15.63 -0.89
N LEU A 103 12.46 14.68 -0.07
CA LEU A 103 13.32 14.11 0.97
C LEU A 103 14.48 13.30 0.41
N SER A 104 14.36 12.71 -0.78
CA SER A 104 15.43 11.92 -1.41
C SER A 104 16.47 12.79 -2.15
N VAL A 105 16.16 14.03 -2.43
CA VAL A 105 17.10 14.93 -3.12
C VAL A 105 18.35 15.15 -2.28
N GLY A 106 19.52 14.96 -2.91
CA GLY A 106 20.83 15.17 -2.27
C GLY A 106 21.19 14.13 -1.20
N LYS A 107 20.51 12.99 -1.18
CA LYS A 107 20.88 11.89 -0.29
C LYS A 107 21.93 10.99 -0.95
N ASP A 108 22.89 10.52 -0.17
CA ASP A 108 23.94 9.60 -0.63
C ASP A 108 23.33 8.23 -0.96
N TRP A 109 22.32 7.82 -0.18
CA TRP A 109 21.67 6.53 -0.33
C TRP A 109 20.13 6.67 -0.31
N CYS A 110 19.49 6.11 -1.33
CA CYS A 110 18.04 6.03 -1.43
C CYS A 110 17.64 4.58 -1.72
N ILE A 111 17.05 3.92 -0.73
CA ILE A 111 16.67 2.51 -0.79
C ILE A 111 15.16 2.38 -0.75
N LEU A 112 14.59 1.74 -1.75
CA LEU A 112 13.18 1.42 -1.84
C LEU A 112 12.95 -0.06 -1.57
N LEU A 113 12.07 -0.36 -0.63
CA LEU A 113 11.69 -1.73 -0.27
C LEU A 113 10.24 -1.98 -0.71
N SER A 114 10.00 -3.05 -1.44
CA SER A 114 8.66 -3.48 -1.82
C SER A 114 8.64 -4.95 -2.22
N GLY A 115 7.57 -5.65 -1.83
CA GLY A 115 7.29 -6.98 -2.36
C GLY A 115 6.74 -6.95 -3.80
N THR A 116 6.17 -5.82 -4.22
CA THR A 116 5.50 -5.62 -5.51
C THR A 116 5.77 -4.22 -6.04
N PRO A 117 6.95 -3.93 -6.60
CA PRO A 117 7.30 -2.60 -7.09
C PRO A 117 6.39 -2.14 -8.25
N VAL A 118 5.95 -3.08 -9.08
CA VAL A 118 4.93 -2.86 -10.11
C VAL A 118 3.62 -3.50 -9.62
N VAL A 119 2.59 -2.68 -9.43
CA VAL A 119 1.29 -3.17 -8.96
C VAL A 119 0.37 -3.46 -10.14
N ASN A 120 0.32 -2.56 -11.10
CA ASN A 120 -0.61 -2.65 -12.22
C ASN A 120 0.07 -2.49 -13.59
N ARG A 121 1.00 -1.54 -13.72
CA ARG A 121 1.57 -1.11 -15.00
C ARG A 121 3.03 -0.69 -14.84
N PRO A 122 3.83 -0.72 -15.92
CA PRO A 122 5.21 -0.23 -15.90
C PRO A 122 5.34 1.22 -15.43
N GLU A 123 4.34 2.07 -15.67
CA GLU A 123 4.28 3.46 -15.21
C GLU A 123 4.44 3.61 -13.70
N ASP A 124 4.05 2.60 -12.93
CA ASP A 124 4.21 2.57 -11.47
C ASP A 124 5.69 2.72 -11.03
N LEU A 125 6.64 2.38 -11.93
CA LEU A 125 8.07 2.52 -11.68
C LEU A 125 8.60 3.95 -11.88
N ILE A 126 7.94 4.78 -12.69
CA ILE A 126 8.45 6.11 -13.05
C ILE A 126 8.70 6.97 -11.80
N ALA A 127 7.73 7.01 -10.89
CA ALA A 127 7.87 7.77 -9.65
C ALA A 127 8.95 7.18 -8.76
N GLN A 128 9.02 5.87 -8.64
CA GLN A 128 9.99 5.15 -7.80
C GLN A 128 11.41 5.37 -8.33
N LEU A 129 11.66 5.17 -9.64
CA LEU A 129 12.95 5.45 -10.28
C LEU A 129 13.33 6.93 -10.17
N SER A 130 12.34 7.83 -10.28
CA SER A 130 12.57 9.25 -10.08
C SER A 130 13.00 9.59 -8.65
N ILE A 131 12.41 8.96 -7.63
CA ILE A 131 12.79 9.12 -6.21
C ILE A 131 14.23 8.65 -6.00
N MET A 132 14.62 7.52 -6.59
CA MET A 132 16.00 7.00 -6.54
C MET A 132 16.99 7.80 -7.39
N ASN A 133 16.52 8.77 -8.18
CA ASN A 133 17.32 9.51 -9.17
C ASN A 133 17.94 8.61 -10.26
N ARG A 134 17.27 7.51 -10.60
CA ARG A 134 17.72 6.52 -11.59
C ARG A 134 16.93 6.53 -12.89
N LEU A 135 15.88 7.36 -13.00
CA LEU A 135 15.03 7.41 -14.19
C LEU A 135 15.79 7.82 -15.47
N GLY A 136 16.89 8.56 -15.30
CA GLY A 136 17.78 8.92 -16.41
C GLY A 136 18.45 7.73 -17.10
N GLU A 137 18.72 6.65 -16.37
CA GLU A 137 19.29 5.41 -16.91
C GLU A 137 18.35 4.68 -17.87
N PHE A 138 17.05 5.01 -17.76
CA PHE A 138 15.99 4.51 -18.64
C PHE A 138 15.59 5.54 -19.71
N GLY A 139 16.45 6.52 -19.98
CA GLY A 139 16.21 7.58 -20.98
C GLY A 139 15.26 8.68 -20.53
N GLY A 140 14.93 8.75 -19.23
CA GLY A 140 13.99 9.72 -18.68
C GLY A 140 12.53 9.35 -18.90
N ARG A 141 11.62 10.21 -18.41
CA ARG A 141 10.18 9.92 -18.40
C ARG A 141 9.59 9.68 -19.79
N ALA A 142 9.93 10.54 -20.76
CA ALA A 142 9.33 10.45 -22.10
C ALA A 142 9.72 9.15 -22.81
N LYS A 143 11.01 8.81 -22.77
CA LYS A 143 11.50 7.56 -23.36
C LYS A 143 10.96 6.33 -22.65
N PHE A 144 10.93 6.32 -21.31
CA PHE A 144 10.36 5.24 -20.52
C PHE A 144 8.90 4.94 -20.93
N ILE A 145 8.10 6.01 -21.10
CA ILE A 145 6.70 5.87 -21.53
C ILE A 145 6.62 5.30 -22.95
N ALA A 146 7.42 5.84 -23.85
CA ALA A 146 7.42 5.39 -25.25
C ALA A 146 7.84 3.92 -25.41
N ASP A 147 8.83 3.49 -24.62
CA ASP A 147 9.40 2.16 -24.73
C ASP A 147 8.55 1.09 -24.01
N TYR A 148 8.04 1.37 -22.83
CA TYR A 148 7.49 0.36 -21.91
C TYR A 148 6.02 0.50 -21.56
N CYS A 149 5.39 1.63 -21.89
CA CYS A 149 4.01 1.90 -21.53
C CYS A 149 3.09 1.83 -22.75
N THR A 150 1.88 1.33 -22.54
CA THR A 150 0.85 1.22 -23.59
C THR A 150 -0.32 2.13 -23.29
N ASP A 151 -1.14 2.48 -24.31
CA ASP A 151 -2.37 3.22 -24.09
C ASP A 151 -3.31 2.42 -23.19
N PRO A 152 -3.77 2.98 -22.06
CA PRO A 152 -4.71 2.32 -21.17
C PRO A 152 -6.04 1.91 -21.82
N LYS A 153 -6.38 2.53 -22.96
CA LYS A 153 -7.61 2.27 -23.69
C LYS A 153 -7.49 1.11 -24.68
N ASP A 154 -6.27 0.85 -25.14
CA ASP A 154 -5.98 -0.28 -26.02
C ASP A 154 -5.43 -1.45 -25.22
N LYS A 155 -6.27 -2.44 -24.95
CA LYS A 155 -5.88 -3.64 -24.20
C LYS A 155 -5.04 -4.62 -25.03
N THR A 156 -4.95 -4.41 -26.32
CA THR A 156 -4.21 -5.27 -27.27
C THR A 156 -2.84 -4.69 -27.61
N ALA A 157 -2.59 -3.42 -27.25
CA ALA A 157 -1.31 -2.78 -27.50
C ALA A 157 -0.20 -3.43 -26.68
N GLU A 158 0.86 -3.80 -27.37
CA GLU A 158 2.11 -4.26 -26.75
C GLU A 158 3.08 -3.07 -26.60
N PRO A 159 3.94 -3.07 -25.57
CA PRO A 159 4.96 -2.05 -25.42
C PRO A 159 5.99 -2.15 -26.57
N ALA A 160 6.55 -1.02 -26.97
CA ALA A 160 7.53 -0.94 -28.04
C ALA A 160 8.81 -1.78 -27.74
N VAL A 161 9.16 -1.88 -26.46
CA VAL A 161 10.24 -2.72 -25.96
C VAL A 161 9.66 -3.79 -25.03
N PRO A 162 10.04 -5.06 -25.19
CA PRO A 162 9.54 -6.14 -24.33
C PRO A 162 9.80 -5.88 -22.85
N LEU A 163 8.83 -6.20 -21.99
CA LEU A 163 8.96 -6.03 -20.53
C LEU A 163 10.07 -6.90 -19.91
N SER A 164 10.49 -7.96 -20.59
CA SER A 164 11.67 -8.75 -20.21
C SER A 164 12.95 -7.93 -20.27
N GLU A 165 13.07 -7.04 -21.23
CA GLU A 165 14.20 -6.12 -21.35
C GLU A 165 14.20 -5.07 -20.22
N LEU A 166 13.03 -4.50 -19.89
CA LEU A 166 12.88 -3.64 -18.73
C LEU A 166 13.31 -4.36 -17.44
N SER A 167 12.86 -5.61 -17.28
CA SER A 167 13.23 -6.42 -16.12
C SER A 167 14.75 -6.64 -16.06
N ARG A 168 15.37 -6.99 -17.17
CA ARG A 168 16.83 -7.16 -17.26
C ARG A 168 17.56 -5.88 -16.88
N GLN A 169 17.17 -4.74 -17.48
CA GLN A 169 17.80 -3.46 -17.21
C GLN A 169 17.65 -3.03 -15.73
N LEU A 170 16.49 -3.30 -15.11
CA LEU A 170 16.28 -3.05 -13.67
C LEU A 170 17.24 -3.86 -12.81
N TYR A 171 17.40 -5.15 -13.10
CA TYR A 171 18.34 -6.02 -12.36
C TYR A 171 19.80 -5.61 -12.55
N ASP A 172 20.17 -5.19 -13.74
CA ASP A 172 21.54 -4.78 -14.06
C ASP A 172 21.90 -3.43 -13.41
N THR A 173 20.90 -2.58 -13.13
CA THR A 173 21.16 -1.19 -12.70
C THR A 173 20.80 -0.92 -11.23
N CYS A 174 19.61 -1.26 -10.78
CA CYS A 174 19.11 -0.73 -9.52
C CYS A 174 18.19 -1.65 -8.71
N MET A 175 17.90 -2.87 -9.16
CA MET A 175 16.97 -3.77 -8.48
C MET A 175 17.63 -5.05 -8.00
N ILE A 176 17.37 -5.42 -6.75
CA ILE A 176 17.72 -6.73 -6.19
C ILE A 176 16.43 -7.43 -5.79
N ARG A 177 16.20 -8.62 -6.32
CA ARG A 177 15.06 -9.47 -5.95
C ARG A 177 15.55 -10.83 -5.44
N ARG A 178 15.02 -11.24 -4.30
CA ARG A 178 15.27 -12.56 -3.73
C ARG A 178 13.96 -13.30 -3.58
N GLU A 179 13.83 -14.43 -4.26
CA GLU A 179 12.63 -15.27 -4.19
C GLU A 179 12.68 -16.16 -2.94
N LYS A 180 11.55 -16.25 -2.22
CA LYS A 180 11.47 -17.05 -0.99
C LYS A 180 11.90 -18.51 -1.20
N ALA A 181 11.47 -19.13 -2.30
CA ALA A 181 11.81 -20.51 -2.61
C ALA A 181 13.33 -20.76 -2.71
N LYS A 182 14.08 -19.74 -3.16
CA LYS A 182 15.56 -19.84 -3.29
C LYS A 182 16.30 -19.54 -1.99
N VAL A 183 15.76 -18.63 -1.17
CA VAL A 183 16.45 -18.11 0.05
C VAL A 183 16.05 -18.89 1.30
N LEU A 184 14.83 -19.40 1.35
CA LEU A 184 14.26 -20.08 2.50
C LEU A 184 13.64 -21.44 2.09
N PRO A 185 14.46 -22.40 1.62
CA PRO A 185 13.96 -23.69 1.16
C PRO A 185 13.32 -24.54 2.29
N GLN A 186 13.60 -24.19 3.56
CA GLN A 186 13.03 -24.84 4.72
C GLN A 186 11.58 -24.43 5.03
N LEU A 187 11.05 -23.40 4.37
CA LEU A 187 9.65 -23.01 4.57
C LEU A 187 8.72 -24.03 3.91
N PRO A 188 7.69 -24.50 4.63
CA PRO A 188 6.71 -25.38 4.03
C PRO A 188 5.96 -24.69 2.90
N ASP A 189 5.48 -25.49 1.96
CA ASP A 189 4.67 -25.00 0.86
C ASP A 189 3.38 -24.34 1.36
N LYS A 190 2.94 -23.36 0.58
CA LYS A 190 1.75 -22.57 0.90
C LYS A 190 0.51 -23.41 0.61
N THR A 191 -0.18 -23.83 1.66
CA THR A 191 -1.47 -24.51 1.55
C THR A 191 -2.60 -23.49 1.48
N ARG A 192 -3.46 -23.60 0.47
CA ARG A 192 -4.72 -22.85 0.38
C ARG A 192 -5.85 -23.79 0.78
N VAL A 193 -6.65 -23.35 1.73
CA VAL A 193 -7.86 -24.03 2.14
C VAL A 193 -9.03 -23.10 1.87
N ASP A 194 -9.95 -23.53 1.03
CA ASP A 194 -11.19 -22.83 0.77
C ASP A 194 -12.22 -23.24 1.83
N LEU A 195 -12.55 -22.33 2.72
CA LEU A 195 -13.56 -22.52 3.74
C LEU A 195 -14.90 -22.03 3.22
N TYR A 196 -15.86 -22.92 3.10
CA TYR A 196 -17.24 -22.61 2.79
C TYR A 196 -17.98 -22.31 4.09
N ILE A 197 -18.46 -21.08 4.23
CA ILE A 197 -19.18 -20.62 5.42
C ILE A 197 -20.64 -20.40 5.02
N GLU A 198 -21.56 -21.06 5.70
CA GLU A 198 -22.99 -20.80 5.56
C GLU A 198 -23.32 -19.45 6.21
N ILE A 199 -24.12 -18.64 5.50
CA ILE A 199 -24.54 -17.34 5.99
C ILE A 199 -25.86 -17.54 6.74
N SER A 200 -25.95 -17.07 7.99
CA SER A 200 -27.16 -17.17 8.80
C SER A 200 -28.36 -16.38 8.26
N ASN A 201 -28.12 -15.43 7.35
CA ASN A 201 -29.14 -14.58 6.70
C ASN A 201 -29.18 -14.74 5.17
N ASP A 202 -29.06 -15.95 4.70
CA ASP A 202 -28.97 -16.28 3.25
C ASP A 202 -30.13 -15.71 2.44
N LYS A 203 -31.36 -15.77 2.95
CA LYS A 203 -32.54 -15.21 2.29
C LYS A 203 -32.45 -13.70 2.06
N GLU A 204 -32.06 -12.94 3.08
CA GLU A 204 -31.88 -11.49 2.98
C GLU A 204 -30.73 -11.15 2.04
N TYR A 205 -29.63 -11.90 2.12
CA TYR A 205 -28.47 -11.70 1.27
C TYR A 205 -28.82 -11.94 -0.21
N ASN A 206 -29.50 -13.03 -0.51
CA ASN A 206 -29.90 -13.38 -1.87
C ASN A 206 -30.90 -12.35 -2.43
N LEU A 207 -31.89 -11.95 -1.63
CA LEU A 207 -32.82 -10.90 -2.04
C LEU A 207 -32.11 -9.57 -2.31
N ALA A 208 -31.18 -9.17 -1.46
CA ALA A 208 -30.39 -7.95 -1.67
C ALA A 208 -29.40 -8.04 -2.84
N ALA A 209 -28.95 -9.24 -3.19
CA ALA A 209 -28.03 -9.48 -4.30
C ALA A 209 -28.76 -9.60 -5.65
N GLU A 210 -29.94 -10.18 -5.67
CA GLU A 210 -30.73 -10.44 -6.88
C GLU A 210 -31.69 -9.29 -7.21
N ASP A 211 -32.39 -8.77 -6.22
CA ASP A 211 -33.32 -7.63 -6.39
C ASP A 211 -33.17 -6.65 -5.20
N LEU A 212 -32.30 -5.70 -5.39
CA LEU A 212 -32.03 -4.67 -4.41
C LEU A 212 -33.25 -3.76 -4.16
N ALA A 213 -34.11 -3.53 -5.16
CA ALA A 213 -35.29 -2.70 -5.02
C ALA A 213 -36.32 -3.39 -4.13
N ALA A 214 -36.57 -4.68 -4.35
CA ALA A 214 -37.44 -5.49 -3.50
C ALA A 214 -36.94 -5.60 -2.09
N TYR A 215 -35.62 -5.81 -1.88
CA TYR A 215 -35.02 -5.81 -0.55
C TYR A 215 -35.22 -4.49 0.19
N LEU A 216 -35.07 -3.37 -0.50
CA LEU A 216 -35.26 -2.06 0.09
C LEU A 216 -36.72 -1.77 0.45
N GLN A 217 -37.68 -2.24 -0.38
CA GLN A 217 -39.08 -2.12 -0.06
C GLN A 217 -39.50 -2.96 1.15
N GLU A 218 -38.93 -4.15 1.29
CA GLU A 218 -39.26 -5.07 2.38
C GLU A 218 -38.64 -4.66 3.72
N TYR A 219 -37.43 -4.08 3.69
CA TYR A 219 -36.64 -3.82 4.90
C TYR A 219 -36.41 -2.33 5.22
N THR A 220 -36.91 -1.37 4.44
CA THR A 220 -36.69 0.06 4.69
C THR A 220 -37.87 0.97 4.34
N GLU A 221 -38.22 1.85 5.29
CA GLU A 221 -39.15 2.99 5.09
C GLU A 221 -38.41 4.30 4.76
N CYS A 222 -37.24 4.29 4.12
CA CYS A 222 -36.31 5.43 4.07
C CYS A 222 -36.26 6.13 2.70
N THR A 223 -35.90 7.44 2.72
CA THR A 223 -35.65 8.26 1.52
C THR A 223 -34.37 7.86 0.79
N ASP A 224 -34.28 8.17 -0.52
CA ASP A 224 -33.18 7.74 -1.41
C ASP A 224 -31.75 7.94 -0.87
N TRP A 225 -31.49 9.04 -0.13
CA TRP A 225 -30.16 9.32 0.42
C TRP A 225 -29.85 8.48 1.65
N GLU A 226 -30.82 8.32 2.54
CA GLU A 226 -30.71 7.49 3.75
C GLU A 226 -30.61 6.01 3.37
N ILE A 227 -31.30 5.59 2.32
CA ILE A 227 -31.23 4.25 1.74
C ILE A 227 -29.80 3.92 1.34
N ARG A 228 -29.11 4.78 0.57
CA ARG A 228 -27.71 4.55 0.16
C ARG A 228 -26.73 4.51 1.33
N ARG A 229 -26.99 5.31 2.36
CA ARG A 229 -26.17 5.31 3.59
C ARG A 229 -26.40 4.04 4.40
N LYS A 230 -27.65 3.63 4.53
CA LYS A 230 -28.04 2.41 5.27
C LYS A 230 -27.54 1.16 4.57
N MET A 231 -27.62 1.09 3.24
CA MET A 231 -27.02 0.01 2.44
C MET A 231 -25.53 -0.14 2.63
N ARG A 232 -24.78 0.96 2.71
CA ARG A 232 -23.34 0.92 3.03
C ARG A 232 -23.09 0.42 4.44
N MET A 233 -23.96 0.79 5.38
CA MET A 233 -23.83 0.35 6.78
C MET A 233 -24.22 -1.11 6.93
N GLU A 234 -25.26 -1.59 6.29
CA GLU A 234 -25.72 -2.99 6.34
C GLU A 234 -24.74 -3.93 5.62
N ALA A 235 -24.22 -3.53 4.48
CA ALA A 235 -23.12 -4.25 3.85
C ALA A 235 -21.87 -4.32 4.76
N LEU A 236 -21.60 -3.25 5.51
CA LEU A 236 -20.53 -3.23 6.52
C LEU A 236 -20.87 -4.11 7.73
N VAL A 237 -22.12 -4.14 8.19
CA VAL A 237 -22.56 -5.00 9.30
C VAL A 237 -22.54 -6.48 8.91
N LYS A 238 -22.97 -6.84 7.70
CA LYS A 238 -22.86 -8.18 7.16
C LYS A 238 -21.40 -8.60 7.02
N PHE A 239 -20.55 -7.70 6.56
CA PHE A 239 -19.09 -7.89 6.55
C PHE A 239 -18.50 -8.01 7.96
N MET A 240 -19.02 -7.30 8.93
CA MET A 240 -18.60 -7.41 10.35
C MET A 240 -19.04 -8.71 10.99
N THR A 241 -20.19 -9.26 10.62
CA THR A 241 -20.65 -10.59 11.09
C THR A 241 -19.77 -11.69 10.52
N LEU A 242 -19.45 -11.63 9.24
CA LEU A 242 -18.47 -12.52 8.60
C LEU A 242 -17.09 -12.41 9.29
N ARG A 243 -16.65 -11.19 9.57
CA ARG A 243 -15.42 -10.93 10.33
C ARG A 243 -15.45 -11.52 11.74
N ARG A 244 -16.58 -11.47 12.43
CA ARG A 244 -16.73 -12.07 13.76
C ARG A 244 -16.63 -13.60 13.72
N LEU A 245 -17.24 -14.23 12.73
CA LEU A 245 -17.13 -15.67 12.50
C LEU A 245 -15.68 -16.08 12.21
N ILE A 246 -15.01 -15.38 11.30
CA ILE A 246 -13.60 -15.63 10.98
C ILE A 246 -12.71 -15.42 12.22
N LEU A 247 -12.95 -14.39 13.03
CA LEU A 247 -12.17 -14.13 14.25
C LEU A 247 -12.45 -15.14 15.37
N SER A 248 -13.68 -15.65 15.49
CA SER A 248 -13.99 -16.72 16.47
C SER A 248 -13.34 -18.05 16.10
N GLU A 249 -13.28 -18.39 14.83
CA GLU A 249 -12.53 -19.56 14.36
C GLU A 249 -11.02 -19.38 14.49
N HIS A 250 -10.50 -18.16 14.27
CA HIS A 250 -9.10 -17.85 14.48
C HIS A 250 -8.66 -18.01 15.95
N SER A 251 -9.52 -17.71 16.92
CA SER A 251 -9.18 -17.93 18.33
C SER A 251 -9.02 -19.43 18.64
N LEU A 252 -9.80 -20.29 18.00
CA LEU A 252 -9.69 -21.75 18.12
C LEU A 252 -8.44 -22.33 17.41
N ILE A 253 -7.98 -21.67 16.34
CA ILE A 253 -6.78 -22.09 15.58
C ILE A 253 -5.50 -21.51 16.19
N ALA A 254 -5.55 -20.32 16.81
CA ALA A 254 -4.40 -19.69 17.47
C ALA A 254 -3.91 -20.48 18.69
N GLU A 255 -4.79 -21.22 19.36
CA GLU A 255 -4.41 -22.17 20.42
C GLU A 255 -3.57 -23.36 19.92
N ARG A 256 -3.47 -23.58 18.60
CA ARG A 256 -2.68 -24.65 17.97
C ARG A 256 -1.36 -24.21 17.33
N ASN A 257 -0.79 -23.09 17.75
CA ASN A 257 0.58 -22.64 17.34
C ASN A 257 0.84 -22.52 15.82
N SER A 258 -0.10 -22.04 15.04
CA SER A 258 0.15 -21.74 13.63
C SER A 258 -0.13 -20.28 13.30
N LEU A 259 0.89 -19.57 12.85
CA LEU A 259 0.84 -18.18 12.38
C LEU A 259 0.11 -18.10 11.04
N TYR A 260 -1.19 -17.82 11.06
CA TYR A 260 -1.95 -17.49 9.88
C TYR A 260 -2.14 -15.96 9.78
N SER A 261 -1.74 -15.37 8.67
CA SER A 261 -2.05 -13.98 8.37
C SER A 261 -3.30 -13.92 7.49
N VAL A 262 -4.39 -13.39 8.01
CA VAL A 262 -5.60 -13.11 7.24
C VAL A 262 -5.43 -11.76 6.54
N ARG A 263 -5.29 -11.75 5.23
CA ARG A 263 -5.40 -10.53 4.44
C ARG A 263 -6.83 -10.41 3.92
N TYR A 264 -7.53 -9.38 4.39
CA TYR A 264 -8.79 -8.98 3.78
C TYR A 264 -8.52 -8.44 2.37
N THR A 265 -8.89 -9.21 1.36
CA THR A 265 -9.04 -8.65 0.02
C THR A 265 -10.27 -7.76 0.07
N ARG A 266 -10.11 -6.45 -0.09
CA ARG A 266 -11.23 -5.56 -0.36
C ARG A 266 -11.91 -6.07 -1.62
N LEU A 267 -13.08 -6.67 -1.46
CA LEU A 267 -14.01 -6.84 -2.57
C LEU A 267 -14.47 -5.44 -2.99
N TRP A 268 -13.79 -4.87 -3.95
CA TRP A 268 -14.35 -3.82 -4.77
C TRP A 268 -15.44 -4.47 -5.60
N MET A 269 -16.69 -4.34 -5.17
CA MET A 269 -17.80 -4.52 -6.08
C MET A 269 -17.74 -3.39 -7.12
N ASN A 270 -17.03 -3.65 -8.20
CA ASN A 270 -17.26 -2.94 -9.44
C ASN A 270 -18.62 -3.41 -9.94
N CYS A 271 -19.64 -2.59 -9.78
CA CYS A 271 -20.90 -2.72 -10.49
C CYS A 271 -20.66 -2.62 -12.00
N LYS A 272 -20.27 -3.70 -12.65
CA LYS A 272 -20.35 -3.90 -14.09
C LYS A 272 -20.96 -5.25 -14.37
N ARG A 273 -22.26 -5.15 -14.75
CA ARG A 273 -23.06 -6.05 -15.61
C ARG A 273 -22.91 -7.57 -15.39
N TYR A 274 -23.96 -8.12 -14.76
CA TYR A 274 -24.64 -9.38 -15.07
C TYR A 274 -23.79 -10.59 -15.50
N SER A 275 -23.58 -11.47 -14.55
CA SER A 275 -23.74 -12.92 -14.72
C SER A 275 -24.39 -13.47 -13.46
N PRO A 276 -25.34 -14.39 -13.53
CA PRO A 276 -25.96 -14.98 -12.36
C PRO A 276 -24.86 -15.75 -11.58
N VAL A 277 -24.61 -15.30 -10.37
CA VAL A 277 -23.71 -15.99 -9.44
C VAL A 277 -24.43 -17.25 -8.97
N PRO A 278 -23.82 -18.44 -9.07
CA PRO A 278 -24.37 -19.64 -8.44
C PRO A 278 -24.52 -19.40 -6.94
N SER A 279 -25.54 -20.01 -6.34
CA SER A 279 -25.94 -19.90 -4.93
C SER A 279 -24.90 -20.40 -3.91
N ARG A 280 -23.62 -20.31 -4.21
CA ARG A 280 -22.51 -20.64 -3.30
C ARG A 280 -21.55 -19.47 -3.30
N LEU A 281 -21.41 -18.82 -2.16
CA LEU A 281 -20.39 -17.80 -1.94
C LEU A 281 -19.02 -18.36 -2.29
N GLN A 282 -18.34 -17.69 -3.23
CA GLN A 282 -16.95 -18.02 -3.55
C GLN A 282 -16.05 -17.77 -2.34
N GLY A 283 -15.21 -18.74 -2.05
CA GLY A 283 -14.45 -18.89 -0.85
C GLY A 283 -13.62 -17.69 -0.38
N VAL A 284 -13.51 -17.56 0.92
CA VAL A 284 -12.56 -16.68 1.60
C VAL A 284 -11.18 -17.34 1.51
N THR A 285 -10.23 -16.71 0.83
CA THR A 285 -8.88 -17.24 0.77
C THR A 285 -8.09 -16.78 2.00
N VAL A 286 -7.74 -17.72 2.86
CA VAL A 286 -6.84 -17.49 4.00
C VAL A 286 -5.40 -17.73 3.54
N ARG A 287 -4.52 -16.74 3.73
CA ARG A 287 -3.10 -16.83 3.33
C ARG A 287 -2.20 -16.83 4.55
#